data_4ebc807e3b94eaf7f1841dc85485eb49
#
_entry.id   4ebc807e3b94eaf7f1841dc85485eb49
#
_cell.length_a   1.000
_cell.length_b   1.000
_cell.length_c   1.000
_cell.angle_alpha   90.00
_cell.angle_beta   90.00
_cell.angle_gamma   90.00
#
_symmetry.space_group_name_H-M   'P 1'
#
loop_
_entity.id
_entity.type
_entity.pdbx_description
1 polymer ?
#
loop_
_entity_poly.entity_id
_entity_poly.type
_entity_poly.pdbx_seq_one_letter_code
_entity_poly.pdbx_strand_id
1 'polypeptide(L)'
;VVGVESAGRAEELEVVVHAKGARSGARKRIRVNGVNRRASALRPALRTVLFAPEDMLLIVGSPSLRRNLLDAIVVQREPTATAVMSTYQRTLTQRNSLLRRIREEQADRGELAYWTQVLLEHGARILDWRHETLSAMAEPLAAAHREIAPEETELSLRNVSNVEPGPSENNEAALRRRLFETAEKEVWNGATLVGPHRDDLAFVSGGRELTEFASRGQQRTAILALKLAELDVLTTLDGRPPLLLLDDVFSELDPERRAHLVRRSGELPQAIVTTTTPEDLDPALVAASTLWRVESGQVTRSEAE
;
A
#
# COMPACT_ATOMS: atom_id res chain seq x y z
N VAL A 1 -4.00 23.23 4.65
CA VAL A 1 -2.87 23.58 3.76
C VAL A 1 -1.62 23.05 4.44
N VAL A 2 -0.82 22.30 3.72
CA VAL A 2 0.46 21.76 4.20
C VAL A 2 1.55 22.26 3.26
N GLY A 3 2.54 22.93 3.81
CA GLY A 3 3.78 23.25 3.09
C GLY A 3 4.70 22.03 3.09
N VAL A 4 5.17 21.62 1.94
CA VAL A 4 6.15 20.54 1.78
C VAL A 4 7.40 21.11 1.15
N GLU A 5 8.52 21.00 1.84
CA GLU A 5 9.81 21.35 1.29
C GLU A 5 10.47 20.07 0.72
N SER A 6 10.61 20.01 -0.59
CA SER A 6 11.21 18.88 -1.28
C SER A 6 12.28 19.37 -2.25
N ALA A 7 13.50 18.86 -2.13
CA ALA A 7 14.65 19.16 -3.00
C ALA A 7 14.98 20.68 -3.13
N GLY A 8 14.85 21.43 -2.04
CA GLY A 8 15.06 22.89 -2.07
C GLY A 8 13.96 23.66 -2.81
N ARG A 9 12.84 23.00 -3.13
CA ARG A 9 11.61 23.63 -3.61
C ARG A 9 10.54 23.48 -2.55
N ALA A 10 10.03 24.60 -2.08
CA ALA A 10 8.84 24.63 -1.24
C ALA A 10 7.61 24.41 -2.16
N GLU A 11 6.85 23.35 -1.93
CA GLU A 11 5.58 23.10 -2.57
C GLU A 11 4.45 23.25 -1.57
N GLU A 12 3.39 23.95 -1.97
CA GLU A 12 2.20 24.09 -1.16
C GLU A 12 1.16 23.05 -1.61
N LEU A 13 0.81 22.14 -0.70
CA LEU A 13 -0.21 21.13 -0.92
C LEU A 13 -1.48 21.51 -0.14
N GLU A 14 -2.58 21.71 -0.84
CA GLU A 14 -3.89 21.97 -0.24
C GLU A 14 -4.84 20.81 -0.52
N VAL A 15 -5.39 20.24 0.55
CA VAL A 15 -6.46 19.24 0.46
C VAL A 15 -7.67 19.78 1.21
N VAL A 16 -8.75 20.04 0.48
CA VAL A 16 -10.04 20.48 1.05
C VAL A 16 -11.01 19.32 0.98
N VAL A 17 -11.55 18.93 2.11
CA VAL A 17 -12.59 17.91 2.22
C VAL A 17 -13.93 18.61 2.55
N HIS A 18 -14.92 18.41 1.70
CA HIS A 18 -16.27 18.97 1.91
C HIS A 18 -17.15 17.99 2.68
N ALA A 19 -17.93 18.50 3.61
CA ALA A 19 -18.94 17.71 4.32
C ALA A 19 -19.94 17.11 3.33
N LYS A 20 -20.51 15.94 3.70
CA LYS A 20 -21.55 15.27 2.92
C LYS A 20 -22.77 16.19 2.79
N GLY A 21 -23.15 16.61 1.56
CA GLY A 21 -24.25 17.54 1.33
C GLY A 21 -23.85 18.99 1.01
N ALA A 22 -22.57 19.33 0.99
CA ALA A 22 -22.12 20.63 0.50
C ALA A 22 -22.44 20.80 -0.99
N ARG A 23 -22.86 22.02 -1.40
CA ARG A 23 -23.24 22.35 -2.80
C ARG A 23 -22.11 22.21 -3.83
N SER A 24 -20.89 21.93 -3.41
CA SER A 24 -19.74 21.66 -4.27
C SER A 24 -19.75 20.19 -4.71
N GLY A 25 -19.82 19.92 -6.01
CA GLY A 25 -19.97 18.59 -6.59
C GLY A 25 -18.78 17.61 -6.35
N ALA A 26 -17.66 18.08 -5.82
CA ALA A 26 -16.51 17.24 -5.50
C ALA A 26 -16.31 17.17 -3.98
N ARG A 27 -16.40 15.97 -3.40
CA ARG A 27 -16.18 15.73 -1.97
C ARG A 27 -14.75 16.09 -1.52
N LYS A 28 -13.78 16.07 -2.42
CA LYS A 28 -12.37 16.34 -2.15
C LYS A 28 -11.78 17.19 -3.27
N ARG A 29 -11.15 18.31 -2.91
CA ARG A 29 -10.42 19.18 -3.83
C ARG A 29 -8.96 19.21 -3.43
N ILE A 30 -8.08 19.08 -4.41
CA ILE A 30 -6.64 19.04 -4.22
C ILE A 30 -6.01 20.13 -5.06
N ARG A 31 -5.09 20.90 -4.45
CA ARG A 31 -4.27 21.89 -5.15
C ARG A 31 -2.80 21.65 -4.83
N VAL A 32 -1.95 21.89 -5.82
CA VAL A 32 -0.50 21.94 -5.69
C VAL A 32 -0.09 23.32 -6.18
N ASN A 33 0.54 24.10 -5.33
CA ASN A 33 0.93 25.49 -5.60
C ASN A 33 -0.25 26.33 -6.13
N GLY A 34 -1.42 26.23 -5.47
CA GLY A 34 -2.65 26.93 -5.82
C GLY A 34 -3.40 26.36 -7.04
N VAL A 35 -2.82 25.45 -7.82
CA VAL A 35 -3.42 24.87 -9.03
C VAL A 35 -4.17 23.58 -8.71
N ASN A 36 -5.42 23.47 -9.18
CA ASN A 36 -6.20 22.23 -9.01
C ASN A 36 -5.51 21.05 -9.68
N ARG A 37 -5.33 19.96 -8.95
CA ARG A 37 -4.69 18.73 -9.40
C ARG A 37 -5.51 17.50 -9.03
N ARG A 38 -5.22 16.38 -9.69
CA ARG A 38 -5.75 15.07 -9.29
C ARG A 38 -4.97 14.54 -8.09
N ALA A 39 -5.57 13.62 -7.32
CA ALA A 39 -4.92 13.00 -6.15
C ALA A 39 -3.56 12.35 -6.48
N SER A 40 -3.40 11.83 -7.70
CA SER A 40 -2.14 11.26 -8.18
C SER A 40 -0.97 12.26 -8.22
N ALA A 41 -1.24 13.56 -8.27
CA ALA A 41 -0.19 14.58 -8.27
C ALA A 41 0.40 14.86 -6.87
N LEU A 42 -0.25 14.40 -5.79
CA LEU A 42 0.29 14.54 -4.43
C LEU A 42 1.42 13.56 -4.14
N ARG A 43 1.36 12.35 -4.70
CA ARG A 43 2.25 11.24 -4.36
C ARG A 43 3.73 11.48 -4.70
N PRO A 44 4.10 12.12 -5.80
CA PRO A 44 5.50 12.49 -6.04
C PRO A 44 6.00 13.58 -5.10
N ALA A 45 5.10 14.46 -4.61
CA ALA A 45 5.46 15.58 -3.75
C ALA A 45 5.54 15.19 -2.27
N LEU A 46 4.74 14.22 -1.83
CA LEU A 46 4.69 13.78 -0.43
C LEU A 46 4.55 12.26 -0.35
N ARG A 47 5.64 11.59 0.01
CA ARG A 47 5.60 10.16 0.37
C ARG A 47 5.18 10.01 1.82
N THR A 48 4.37 9.00 2.09
CA THR A 48 3.84 8.73 3.42
C THR A 48 3.86 7.24 3.73
N VAL A 49 4.15 6.89 4.98
CA VAL A 49 3.89 5.56 5.53
C VAL A 49 2.85 5.75 6.63
N LEU A 50 1.71 5.10 6.47
CA LEU A 50 0.65 5.07 7.48
C LEU A 50 0.69 3.73 8.21
N PHE A 51 0.71 3.79 9.53
CA PHE A 51 0.46 2.66 10.40
C PHE A 51 -0.83 2.94 11.18
N ALA A 52 -1.83 2.09 11.01
CA ALA A 52 -3.14 2.20 11.61
C ALA A 52 -3.62 0.84 12.17
N PRO A 53 -4.59 0.79 13.09
CA PRO A 53 -5.10 -0.47 13.65
C PRO A 53 -5.60 -1.46 12.59
N GLU A 54 -6.15 -0.97 11.48
CA GLU A 54 -6.63 -1.79 10.37
C GLU A 54 -5.53 -2.58 9.67
N ASP A 55 -4.26 -2.17 9.82
CA ASP A 55 -3.12 -2.91 9.25
C ASP A 55 -2.99 -4.33 9.84
N MET A 56 -3.54 -4.58 11.03
CA MET A 56 -3.63 -5.94 11.60
C MET A 56 -4.43 -6.90 10.69
N LEU A 57 -5.36 -6.38 9.90
CA LEU A 57 -6.13 -7.15 8.93
C LEU A 57 -5.30 -7.59 7.71
N LEU A 58 -4.08 -7.09 7.53
CA LEU A 58 -3.21 -7.53 6.43
C LEU A 58 -2.83 -9.01 6.54
N ILE A 59 -2.74 -9.54 7.77
CA ILE A 59 -2.41 -10.96 7.96
C ILE A 59 -3.65 -11.84 7.79
N VAL A 60 -4.74 -11.53 8.51
CA VAL A 60 -5.92 -12.41 8.57
C VAL A 60 -7.04 -12.03 7.60
N GLY A 61 -6.96 -10.85 7.00
CA GLY A 61 -8.01 -10.30 6.12
C GLY A 61 -7.90 -10.76 4.67
N SER A 62 -8.69 -10.12 3.81
CA SER A 62 -8.81 -10.50 2.41
C SER A 62 -7.55 -10.18 1.59
N PRO A 63 -7.28 -10.95 0.51
CA PRO A 63 -6.20 -10.66 -0.43
C PRO A 63 -6.23 -9.24 -1.02
N SER A 64 -7.40 -8.62 -1.10
CA SER A 64 -7.53 -7.25 -1.62
C SER A 64 -6.82 -6.21 -0.73
N LEU A 65 -6.80 -6.41 0.60
CA LEU A 65 -6.07 -5.52 1.51
C LEU A 65 -4.57 -5.58 1.24
N ARG A 66 -4.02 -6.76 1.09
CA ARG A 66 -2.60 -6.99 0.81
C ARG A 66 -2.19 -6.47 -0.56
N ARG A 67 -3.03 -6.68 -1.59
CA ARG A 67 -2.79 -6.06 -2.92
C ARG A 67 -2.81 -4.55 -2.85
N ASN A 68 -3.78 -3.96 -2.14
CA ASN A 68 -3.87 -2.51 -2.00
C ASN A 68 -2.66 -1.91 -1.31
N LEU A 69 -2.12 -2.59 -0.27
CA LEU A 69 -0.88 -2.18 0.37
C LEU A 69 0.29 -2.21 -0.63
N LEU A 70 0.51 -3.34 -1.29
CA LEU A 70 1.61 -3.49 -2.26
C LEU A 70 1.50 -2.47 -3.39
N ASP A 71 0.30 -2.27 -3.93
CA ASP A 71 0.04 -1.27 -4.97
C ASP A 71 0.26 0.16 -4.46
N ALA A 72 -0.02 0.45 -3.18
CA ALA A 72 0.25 1.75 -2.58
C ALA A 72 1.77 2.04 -2.49
N ILE A 73 2.58 1.03 -2.16
CA ILE A 73 4.05 1.14 -2.15
C ILE A 73 4.57 1.32 -3.58
N VAL A 74 4.11 0.48 -4.53
CA VAL A 74 4.46 0.61 -5.96
C VAL A 74 4.18 2.01 -6.49
N VAL A 75 3.02 2.57 -6.18
CA VAL A 75 2.64 3.91 -6.66
C VAL A 75 3.52 5.03 -6.07
N GLN A 76 4.09 4.84 -4.88
CA GLN A 76 5.04 5.80 -4.30
C GLN A 76 6.45 5.64 -4.89
N ARG A 77 6.78 4.46 -5.42
CA ARG A 77 8.05 4.17 -6.08
C ARG A 77 8.04 4.57 -7.55
N GLU A 78 6.91 4.36 -8.23
CA GLU A 78 6.79 4.49 -9.68
C GLU A 78 5.78 5.58 -10.08
N PRO A 79 6.22 6.72 -10.59
CA PRO A 79 5.34 7.85 -10.92
C PRO A 79 4.22 7.49 -11.92
N THR A 80 4.46 6.53 -12.82
CA THR A 80 3.49 6.12 -13.85
C THR A 80 2.50 5.06 -13.37
N ALA A 81 2.74 4.42 -12.23
CA ALA A 81 1.97 3.27 -11.75
C ALA A 81 0.47 3.57 -11.58
N THR A 82 0.12 4.75 -11.07
CA THR A 82 -1.29 5.14 -10.92
C THR A 82 -2.06 5.13 -12.24
N ALA A 83 -1.43 5.59 -13.34
CA ALA A 83 -2.08 5.62 -14.66
C ALA A 83 -2.23 4.20 -15.22
N VAL A 84 -1.19 3.39 -15.11
CA VAL A 84 -1.16 1.99 -15.56
C VAL A 84 -2.21 1.16 -14.81
N MET A 85 -2.23 1.23 -13.47
CA MET A 85 -3.21 0.49 -12.65
C MET A 85 -4.66 0.94 -12.93
N SER A 86 -4.88 2.25 -13.12
CA SER A 86 -6.20 2.76 -13.49
C SER A 86 -6.65 2.27 -14.87
N THR A 87 -5.73 2.20 -15.85
CA THR A 87 -6.04 1.66 -17.18
C THR A 87 -6.30 0.16 -17.12
N TYR A 88 -5.47 -0.59 -16.39
CA TYR A 88 -5.69 -2.02 -16.14
C TYR A 88 -7.07 -2.30 -15.54
N GLN A 89 -7.45 -1.59 -14.50
CA GLN A 89 -8.75 -1.78 -13.83
C GLN A 89 -9.93 -1.47 -14.75
N ARG A 90 -9.85 -0.41 -15.57
CA ARG A 90 -10.87 -0.09 -16.58
C ARG A 90 -10.96 -1.18 -17.65
N THR A 91 -9.80 -1.63 -18.16
CA THR A 91 -9.72 -2.70 -19.13
C THR A 91 -10.31 -4.01 -18.60
N LEU A 92 -9.97 -4.35 -17.35
CA LEU A 92 -10.53 -5.52 -16.66
C LEU A 92 -12.07 -5.46 -16.59
N THR A 93 -12.62 -4.29 -16.25
CA THR A 93 -14.07 -4.07 -16.18
C THR A 93 -14.74 -4.23 -17.54
N GLN A 94 -14.17 -3.65 -18.61
CA GLN A 94 -14.69 -3.76 -19.96
C GLN A 94 -14.59 -5.20 -20.49
N ARG A 95 -13.43 -5.84 -20.29
CA ARG A 95 -13.22 -7.22 -20.70
C ARG A 95 -14.18 -8.18 -19.99
N ASN A 96 -14.42 -8.01 -18.70
CA ASN A 96 -15.38 -8.82 -17.95
C ASN A 96 -16.83 -8.57 -18.42
N SER A 97 -17.17 -7.34 -18.77
CA SER A 97 -18.48 -7.05 -19.38
C SER A 97 -18.65 -7.76 -20.74
N LEU A 98 -17.60 -7.73 -21.57
CA LEU A 98 -17.61 -8.41 -22.86
C LEU A 98 -17.68 -9.94 -22.72
N LEU A 99 -16.91 -10.53 -21.78
CA LEU A 99 -16.98 -11.97 -21.50
C LEU A 99 -18.41 -12.44 -21.12
N ARG A 100 -19.14 -11.64 -20.33
CA ARG A 100 -20.54 -11.94 -20.01
C ARG A 100 -21.44 -11.89 -21.23
N ARG A 101 -21.29 -10.88 -22.11
CA ARG A 101 -22.04 -10.76 -23.36
C ARG A 101 -21.75 -11.94 -24.32
N ILE A 102 -20.49 -12.37 -24.40
CA ILE A 102 -20.09 -13.53 -25.21
C ILE A 102 -20.74 -14.81 -24.66
N ARG A 103 -20.73 -15.00 -23.34
CA ARG A 103 -21.41 -16.12 -22.68
C ARG A 103 -22.93 -16.15 -22.99
N GLU A 104 -23.54 -14.98 -23.11
CA GLU A 104 -24.96 -14.79 -23.42
C GLU A 104 -25.24 -14.72 -24.93
N GLU A 105 -24.24 -15.04 -25.76
CA GLU A 105 -24.32 -15.04 -27.24
C GLU A 105 -24.68 -13.67 -27.85
N GLN A 106 -24.34 -12.58 -27.13
CA GLN A 106 -24.62 -11.18 -27.50
C GLN A 106 -23.41 -10.45 -28.09
N ALA A 107 -22.25 -11.09 -28.17
CA ALA A 107 -21.01 -10.52 -28.71
C ALA A 107 -20.09 -11.60 -29.27
N ASP A 108 -19.18 -11.22 -30.19
CA ASP A 108 -18.20 -12.13 -30.77
C ASP A 108 -16.91 -12.21 -29.93
N ARG A 109 -16.31 -13.41 -29.92
CA ARG A 109 -15.04 -13.65 -29.20
C ARG A 109 -13.87 -12.83 -29.75
N GLY A 110 -13.90 -12.49 -31.04
CA GLY A 110 -12.88 -11.65 -31.67
C GLY A 110 -12.78 -10.24 -31.04
N GLU A 111 -13.88 -9.75 -30.46
CA GLU A 111 -13.89 -8.47 -29.77
C GLU A 111 -12.98 -8.44 -28.50
N LEU A 112 -12.62 -9.62 -27.96
CA LEU A 112 -11.70 -9.73 -26.81
C LEU A 112 -10.26 -9.35 -27.15
N ALA A 113 -9.85 -9.45 -28.42
CA ALA A 113 -8.44 -9.27 -28.80
C ALA A 113 -7.85 -7.94 -28.34
N TYR A 114 -8.57 -6.84 -28.56
CA TYR A 114 -8.15 -5.51 -28.13
C TYR A 114 -8.00 -5.42 -26.60
N TRP A 115 -9.03 -5.81 -25.86
CA TRP A 115 -9.02 -5.74 -24.40
C TRP A 115 -7.97 -6.67 -23.78
N THR A 116 -7.74 -7.82 -24.38
CA THR A 116 -6.70 -8.77 -23.96
C THR A 116 -5.31 -8.18 -24.17
N GLN A 117 -5.04 -7.52 -25.30
CA GLN A 117 -3.74 -6.89 -25.54
C GLN A 117 -3.44 -5.77 -24.55
N VAL A 118 -4.42 -4.89 -24.27
CA VAL A 118 -4.26 -3.80 -23.29
C VAL A 118 -4.09 -4.36 -21.86
N LEU A 119 -4.82 -5.45 -21.53
CA LEU A 119 -4.70 -6.13 -20.23
C LEU A 119 -3.32 -6.76 -20.06
N LEU A 120 -2.77 -7.38 -21.10
CA LEU A 120 -1.42 -7.97 -21.11
C LEU A 120 -0.36 -6.92 -20.83
N GLU A 121 -0.35 -5.84 -21.60
CA GLU A 121 0.64 -4.76 -21.48
C GLU A 121 0.68 -4.17 -20.06
N HIS A 122 -0.49 -3.77 -19.55
CA HIS A 122 -0.57 -3.13 -18.25
C HIS A 122 -0.48 -4.14 -17.09
N GLY A 123 -0.99 -5.35 -17.28
CA GLY A 123 -0.91 -6.43 -16.28
C GLY A 123 0.52 -6.88 -16.05
N ALA A 124 1.29 -7.10 -17.12
CA ALA A 124 2.70 -7.48 -17.01
C ALA A 124 3.51 -6.41 -16.26
N ARG A 125 3.29 -5.13 -16.59
CA ARG A 125 3.95 -4.01 -15.91
C ARG A 125 3.67 -3.98 -14.40
N ILE A 126 2.43 -4.25 -13.99
CA ILE A 126 2.05 -4.32 -12.57
C ILE A 126 2.77 -5.49 -11.89
N LEU A 127 2.83 -6.66 -12.54
CA LEU A 127 3.55 -7.82 -12.02
C LEU A 127 5.05 -7.54 -11.85
N ASP A 128 5.69 -6.88 -12.83
CA ASP A 128 7.10 -6.48 -12.76
C ASP A 128 7.34 -5.57 -11.55
N TRP A 129 6.58 -4.50 -11.40
CA TRP A 129 6.73 -3.56 -10.29
C TRP A 129 6.46 -4.18 -8.92
N ARG A 130 5.48 -5.08 -8.80
CA ARG A 130 5.23 -5.81 -7.56
C ARG A 130 6.42 -6.70 -7.20
N HIS A 131 6.97 -7.42 -8.18
CA HIS A 131 8.15 -8.26 -7.99
C HIS A 131 9.36 -7.43 -7.53
N GLU A 132 9.66 -6.33 -8.22
CA GLU A 132 10.74 -5.41 -7.86
C GLU A 132 10.53 -4.81 -6.47
N THR A 133 9.29 -4.47 -6.10
CA THR A 133 8.96 -3.93 -4.78
C THR A 133 9.17 -4.97 -3.68
N LEU A 134 8.69 -6.19 -3.88
CA LEU A 134 8.89 -7.29 -2.91
C LEU A 134 10.36 -7.66 -2.76
N SER A 135 11.11 -7.66 -3.86
CA SER A 135 12.56 -7.88 -3.83
C SER A 135 13.29 -6.79 -3.04
N ALA A 136 12.90 -5.52 -3.24
CA ALA A 136 13.47 -4.41 -2.48
C ALA A 136 13.09 -4.44 -0.99
N MET A 137 11.95 -4.99 -0.64
CA MET A 137 11.49 -5.12 0.75
C MET A 137 12.11 -6.30 1.49
N ALA A 138 12.68 -7.28 0.82
CA ALA A 138 13.09 -8.55 1.44
C ALA A 138 14.08 -8.34 2.60
N GLU A 139 15.22 -7.69 2.36
CA GLU A 139 16.21 -7.46 3.41
C GLU A 139 15.77 -6.44 4.46
N PRO A 140 15.16 -5.26 4.11
CA PRO A 140 14.62 -4.36 5.11
C PRO A 140 13.59 -5.01 6.04
N LEU A 141 12.72 -5.89 5.52
CA LEU A 141 11.74 -6.61 6.33
C LEU A 141 12.40 -7.60 7.29
N ALA A 142 13.34 -8.40 6.78
CA ALA A 142 14.08 -9.35 7.60
C ALA A 142 14.89 -8.64 8.69
N ALA A 143 15.54 -7.53 8.37
CA ALA A 143 16.30 -6.72 9.31
C ALA A 143 15.40 -6.12 10.41
N ALA A 144 14.30 -5.48 10.03
CA ALA A 144 13.34 -4.90 10.97
C ALA A 144 12.72 -5.99 11.88
N HIS A 145 12.39 -7.15 11.33
CA HIS A 145 11.86 -8.25 12.12
C HIS A 145 12.86 -8.77 13.14
N ARG A 146 14.13 -8.99 12.74
CA ARG A 146 15.21 -9.41 13.66
C ARG A 146 15.45 -8.40 14.77
N GLU A 147 15.34 -7.11 14.47
CA GLU A 147 15.53 -6.06 15.47
C GLU A 147 14.40 -6.02 16.51
N ILE A 148 13.15 -6.29 16.10
CA ILE A 148 11.97 -6.27 16.98
C ILE A 148 11.83 -7.58 17.76
N ALA A 149 12.14 -8.72 17.16
CA ALA A 149 11.93 -10.05 17.73
C ALA A 149 13.09 -10.99 17.36
N PRO A 150 14.27 -10.79 17.95
CA PRO A 150 15.49 -11.55 17.60
C PRO A 150 15.38 -13.06 17.87
N GLU A 151 14.48 -13.47 18.76
CA GLU A 151 14.23 -14.88 19.09
C GLU A 151 13.23 -15.56 18.13
N GLU A 152 12.54 -14.80 17.28
CA GLU A 152 11.57 -15.34 16.33
C GLU A 152 12.27 -15.75 15.00
N THR A 153 11.68 -16.73 14.32
CA THR A 153 12.15 -17.12 12.99
C THR A 153 11.88 -15.99 12.00
N GLU A 154 12.86 -15.72 11.14
CA GLU A 154 12.82 -14.62 10.18
C GLU A 154 11.53 -14.56 9.37
N LEU A 155 11.00 -13.35 9.23
CA LEU A 155 9.82 -13.05 8.45
C LEU A 155 10.18 -12.75 6.99
N SER A 156 9.39 -13.27 6.08
CA SER A 156 9.48 -12.98 4.64
C SER A 156 8.10 -12.76 4.02
N LEU A 157 8.07 -12.13 2.86
CA LEU A 157 6.88 -11.98 2.03
C LEU A 157 7.00 -12.88 0.80
N ARG A 158 5.93 -13.61 0.48
CA ARG A 158 5.85 -14.44 -0.70
C ARG A 158 4.70 -13.98 -1.59
N ASN A 159 5.02 -13.68 -2.85
CA ASN A 159 3.98 -13.43 -3.86
C ASN A 159 3.25 -14.74 -4.17
N VAL A 160 1.93 -14.73 -4.11
CA VAL A 160 1.06 -15.85 -4.49
C VAL A 160 0.33 -15.43 -5.75
N SER A 161 0.80 -15.88 -6.90
CA SER A 161 0.27 -15.51 -8.21
C SER A 161 -0.15 -16.74 -9.01
N ASN A 162 -1.15 -16.57 -9.87
CA ASN A 162 -1.51 -17.56 -10.89
C ASN A 162 -0.81 -17.29 -12.23
N VAL A 163 0.12 -16.34 -12.24
CA VAL A 163 1.00 -16.03 -13.38
C VAL A 163 2.45 -16.25 -12.91
N GLU A 164 2.96 -17.44 -13.16
CA GLU A 164 4.35 -17.79 -12.83
C GLU A 164 5.14 -17.92 -14.15
N PRO A 165 6.15 -17.02 -14.37
CA PRO A 165 7.02 -17.13 -15.52
C PRO A 165 7.83 -18.42 -15.50
N GLY A 166 7.92 -19.11 -16.63
CA GLY A 166 8.86 -20.20 -16.82
C GLY A 166 10.33 -19.70 -16.92
N PRO A 167 11.30 -20.60 -16.99
CA PRO A 167 12.75 -20.25 -16.94
C PRO A 167 13.21 -19.24 -17.99
N SER A 168 12.48 -19.07 -19.09
CA SER A 168 12.82 -18.14 -20.19
C SER A 168 11.65 -17.20 -20.53
N GLU A 169 10.63 -17.14 -19.68
CA GLU A 169 9.48 -16.26 -19.87
C GLU A 169 9.62 -14.98 -19.02
N ASN A 170 9.16 -13.86 -19.58
CA ASN A 170 8.83 -12.67 -18.81
C ASN A 170 7.36 -12.71 -18.35
N ASN A 171 6.97 -11.77 -17.51
CA ASN A 171 5.60 -11.70 -16.98
C ASN A 171 4.55 -11.54 -18.08
N GLU A 172 4.85 -10.85 -19.19
CA GLU A 172 3.90 -10.71 -20.31
C GLU A 172 3.66 -12.05 -21.02
N ALA A 173 4.72 -12.80 -21.32
CA ALA A 173 4.62 -14.11 -21.96
C ALA A 173 3.86 -15.10 -21.08
N ALA A 174 4.20 -15.14 -19.77
CA ALA A 174 3.51 -15.98 -18.81
C ALA A 174 2.02 -15.62 -18.69
N LEU A 175 1.69 -14.34 -18.59
CA LEU A 175 0.30 -13.85 -18.52
C LEU A 175 -0.46 -14.20 -19.81
N ARG A 176 0.17 -14.04 -20.98
CA ARG A 176 -0.41 -14.40 -22.29
C ARG A 176 -0.72 -15.90 -22.37
N ARG A 177 0.24 -16.73 -21.99
CA ARG A 177 0.06 -18.20 -21.95
C ARG A 177 -1.10 -18.57 -21.01
N ARG A 178 -1.14 -18.03 -19.80
CA ARG A 178 -2.19 -18.32 -18.83
C ARG A 178 -3.58 -17.87 -19.28
N LEU A 179 -3.70 -16.70 -19.92
CA LEU A 179 -4.96 -16.23 -20.49
C LEU A 179 -5.44 -17.13 -21.63
N PHE A 180 -4.51 -17.64 -22.45
CA PHE A 180 -4.85 -18.62 -23.50
C PHE A 180 -5.36 -19.94 -22.92
N GLU A 181 -4.66 -20.49 -21.91
CA GLU A 181 -5.04 -21.73 -21.22
C GLU A 181 -6.41 -21.64 -20.51
N THR A 182 -6.81 -20.46 -20.08
CA THR A 182 -8.06 -20.25 -19.33
C THR A 182 -9.19 -19.67 -20.16
N ALA A 183 -8.99 -19.42 -21.47
CA ALA A 183 -9.93 -18.69 -22.33
C ALA A 183 -11.37 -19.22 -22.28
N GLU A 184 -11.56 -20.54 -22.41
CA GLU A 184 -12.90 -21.18 -22.35
C GLU A 184 -13.54 -21.03 -20.96
N LYS A 185 -12.73 -21.18 -19.88
CA LYS A 185 -13.19 -21.01 -18.51
C LYS A 185 -13.59 -19.56 -18.23
N GLU A 186 -12.87 -18.58 -18.80
CA GLU A 186 -13.18 -17.16 -18.65
C GLU A 186 -14.51 -16.80 -19.32
N VAL A 187 -14.76 -17.32 -20.51
CA VAL A 187 -16.06 -17.14 -21.18
C VAL A 187 -17.17 -17.75 -20.34
N TRP A 188 -16.99 -19.00 -19.90
CA TRP A 188 -18.00 -19.70 -19.10
C TRP A 188 -18.31 -18.97 -17.78
N ASN A 189 -17.29 -18.42 -17.09
CA ASN A 189 -17.45 -17.64 -15.86
C ASN A 189 -17.93 -16.20 -16.10
N GLY A 190 -17.77 -15.65 -17.31
CA GLY A 190 -18.02 -14.25 -17.62
C GLY A 190 -17.05 -13.30 -16.89
N ALA A 191 -15.82 -13.75 -16.62
CA ALA A 191 -14.84 -13.03 -15.82
C ALA A 191 -13.40 -13.42 -16.18
N THR A 192 -12.48 -12.46 -16.09
CA THR A 192 -11.03 -12.69 -16.21
C THR A 192 -10.53 -13.43 -14.97
N LEU A 193 -9.87 -14.58 -15.18
CA LEU A 193 -9.44 -15.48 -14.12
C LEU A 193 -7.95 -15.38 -13.79
N VAL A 194 -7.17 -14.68 -14.61
CA VAL A 194 -5.71 -14.63 -14.53
C VAL A 194 -5.22 -13.18 -14.53
N GLY A 195 -4.18 -12.90 -13.75
CA GLY A 195 -3.50 -11.62 -13.71
C GLY A 195 -3.44 -10.98 -12.32
N PRO A 196 -2.79 -9.80 -12.19
CA PRO A 196 -2.43 -9.19 -10.90
C PRO A 196 -3.63 -8.89 -9.99
N HIS A 197 -4.85 -8.80 -10.51
CA HIS A 197 -6.07 -8.65 -9.71
C HIS A 197 -6.46 -9.93 -8.95
N ARG A 198 -5.82 -11.07 -9.24
CA ARG A 198 -6.03 -12.38 -8.60
C ARG A 198 -4.90 -12.76 -7.65
N ASP A 199 -3.78 -12.01 -7.65
CA ASP A 199 -2.64 -12.29 -6.80
C ASP A 199 -2.96 -12.11 -5.32
N ASP A 200 -2.11 -12.68 -4.50
CA ASP A 200 -2.08 -12.48 -3.06
C ASP A 200 -0.64 -12.32 -2.57
N LEU A 201 -0.50 -11.90 -1.32
CA LEU A 201 0.75 -11.76 -0.60
C LEU A 201 0.68 -12.55 0.70
N ALA A 202 1.54 -13.54 0.86
CA ALA A 202 1.63 -14.32 2.08
C ALA A 202 2.78 -13.84 2.98
N PHE A 203 2.50 -13.69 4.27
CA PHE A 203 3.50 -13.50 5.31
C PHE A 203 3.99 -14.88 5.76
N VAL A 204 5.28 -15.14 5.65
CA VAL A 204 5.86 -16.46 5.87
C VAL A 204 6.96 -16.38 6.93
N SER A 205 6.93 -17.25 7.91
CA SER A 205 8.00 -17.45 8.89
C SER A 205 8.23 -18.95 9.10
N GLY A 206 9.49 -19.39 9.06
CA GLY A 206 9.83 -20.82 9.17
C GLY A 206 9.19 -21.70 8.09
N GLY A 207 8.96 -21.15 6.89
CA GLY A 207 8.32 -21.88 5.77
C GLY A 207 6.79 -22.03 5.88
N ARG A 208 6.14 -21.47 6.91
CA ARG A 208 4.69 -21.53 7.13
C ARG A 208 4.06 -20.16 7.04
N GLU A 209 2.83 -20.06 6.58
CA GLU A 209 2.09 -18.80 6.54
C GLU A 209 1.63 -18.39 7.94
N LEU A 210 1.81 -17.11 8.29
CA LEU A 210 1.41 -16.57 9.60
C LEU A 210 -0.08 -16.71 9.86
N THR A 211 -0.89 -16.70 8.83
CA THR A 211 -2.34 -16.94 8.93
C THR A 211 -2.72 -18.26 9.60
N GLU A 212 -1.81 -19.25 9.54
CA GLU A 212 -2.08 -20.61 10.06
C GLU A 212 -1.78 -20.76 11.54
N PHE A 213 -0.79 -20.01 12.09
CA PHE A 213 -0.27 -20.30 13.42
C PHE A 213 0.09 -19.08 14.28
N ALA A 214 0.23 -17.90 13.68
CA ALA A 214 0.81 -16.77 14.40
C ALA A 214 -0.09 -16.25 15.53
N SER A 215 0.50 -16.10 16.70
CA SER A 215 -0.12 -15.40 17.82
C SER A 215 -0.38 -13.93 17.50
N ARG A 216 -1.24 -13.25 18.23
CA ARG A 216 -1.49 -11.82 18.07
C ARG A 216 -0.21 -10.99 18.22
N GLY A 217 0.69 -11.38 19.12
CA GLY A 217 2.00 -10.74 19.29
C GLY A 217 2.86 -10.85 18.03
N GLN A 218 2.97 -12.05 17.47
CA GLN A 218 3.71 -12.29 16.22
C GLN A 218 3.10 -11.54 15.02
N GLN A 219 1.77 -11.46 14.96
CA GLN A 219 1.10 -10.66 13.93
C GLN A 219 1.46 -9.17 14.05
N ARG A 220 1.47 -8.62 15.28
CA ARG A 220 1.88 -7.22 15.54
C ARG A 220 3.35 -6.98 15.17
N THR A 221 4.24 -7.90 15.53
CA THR A 221 5.66 -7.86 15.10
C THR A 221 5.78 -7.81 13.60
N ALA A 222 5.08 -8.70 12.89
CA ALA A 222 5.14 -8.78 11.43
C ALA A 222 4.64 -7.49 10.76
N ILE A 223 3.56 -6.90 11.26
CA ILE A 223 3.04 -5.64 10.72
C ILE A 223 3.96 -4.47 11.03
N LEU A 224 4.52 -4.38 12.24
CA LEU A 224 5.49 -3.35 12.59
C LEU A 224 6.74 -3.45 11.69
N ALA A 225 7.30 -4.65 11.54
CA ALA A 225 8.43 -4.90 10.66
C ALA A 225 8.13 -4.52 9.20
N LEU A 226 6.93 -4.85 8.71
CA LEU A 226 6.47 -4.47 7.36
C LEU A 226 6.44 -2.94 7.17
N LYS A 227 5.91 -2.18 8.14
CA LYS A 227 5.83 -0.71 8.06
C LYS A 227 7.20 -0.05 8.12
N LEU A 228 8.11 -0.59 8.93
CA LEU A 228 9.50 -0.13 8.96
C LEU A 228 10.23 -0.46 7.66
N ALA A 229 10.02 -1.64 7.09
CA ALA A 229 10.57 -1.99 5.78
C ALA A 229 10.01 -1.08 4.66
N GLU A 230 8.72 -0.74 4.69
CA GLU A 230 8.11 0.23 3.78
C GLU A 230 8.80 1.59 3.88
N LEU A 231 9.04 2.07 5.12
CA LEU A 231 9.74 3.32 5.40
C LEU A 231 11.17 3.32 4.82
N ASP A 232 11.93 2.26 5.08
CA ASP A 232 13.31 2.11 4.63
C ASP A 232 13.39 2.04 3.10
N VAL A 233 12.56 1.23 2.44
CA VAL A 233 12.50 1.11 0.98
C VAL A 233 12.15 2.44 0.31
N LEU A 234 11.19 3.18 0.85
CA LEU A 234 10.83 4.47 0.29
C LEU A 234 11.92 5.52 0.53
N THR A 235 12.69 5.42 1.61
CA THR A 235 13.83 6.28 1.90
C THR A 235 14.97 6.07 0.88
N THR A 236 15.21 4.84 0.44
CA THR A 236 16.31 4.55 -0.50
C THR A 236 16.12 5.15 -1.89
N LEU A 237 14.91 5.56 -2.25
CA LEU A 237 14.62 6.10 -3.59
C LEU A 237 15.39 7.40 -3.89
N ASP A 238 15.54 8.28 -2.90
CA ASP A 238 16.22 9.56 -3.04
C ASP A 238 16.89 10.04 -1.75
N GLY A 239 17.06 9.14 -0.77
CA GLY A 239 17.67 9.43 0.52
C GLY A 239 16.78 10.24 1.49
N ARG A 240 15.49 10.46 1.16
CA ARG A 240 14.56 11.22 2.01
C ARG A 240 13.52 10.30 2.62
N PRO A 241 13.44 10.26 3.96
CA PRO A 241 12.40 9.50 4.62
C PRO A 241 11.00 10.04 4.27
N PRO A 242 10.00 9.17 4.06
CA PRO A 242 8.61 9.58 3.95
C PRO A 242 8.10 10.13 5.30
N LEU A 243 7.01 10.89 5.26
CA LEU A 243 6.28 11.29 6.46
C LEU A 243 5.66 10.04 7.11
N LEU A 244 6.02 9.77 8.36
CA LEU A 244 5.44 8.69 9.14
C LEU A 244 4.15 9.17 9.83
N LEU A 245 3.07 8.42 9.63
CA LEU A 245 1.77 8.66 10.23
C LEU A 245 1.41 7.46 11.12
N LEU A 246 1.26 7.70 12.43
CA LEU A 246 0.92 6.69 13.42
C LEU A 246 -0.47 7.00 13.98
N ASP A 247 -1.48 6.24 13.55
CA ASP A 247 -2.87 6.47 13.93
C ASP A 247 -3.31 5.48 15.01
N ASP A 248 -3.27 5.92 16.27
CA ASP A 248 -3.66 5.16 17.49
C ASP A 248 -2.97 3.78 17.64
N VAL A 249 -1.76 3.62 17.09
CA VAL A 249 -1.07 2.32 17.07
C VAL A 249 -0.42 1.95 18.40
N PHE A 250 -0.14 2.94 19.25
CA PHE A 250 0.54 2.68 20.52
C PHE A 250 -0.32 1.87 21.49
N SER A 251 -1.65 1.98 21.41
CA SER A 251 -2.60 1.16 22.19
C SER A 251 -2.51 -0.33 21.83
N GLU A 252 -2.10 -0.64 20.61
CA GLU A 252 -2.01 -2.02 20.08
C GLU A 252 -0.66 -2.69 20.35
N LEU A 253 0.36 -1.95 20.82
CA LEU A 253 1.72 -2.45 20.99
C LEU A 253 2.04 -2.66 22.48
N ASP A 254 2.80 -3.70 22.79
CA ASP A 254 3.43 -3.88 24.09
C ASP A 254 4.60 -2.90 24.32
N PRO A 255 5.12 -2.76 25.54
CA PRO A 255 6.13 -1.77 25.88
C PRO A 255 7.43 -1.88 25.02
N GLU A 256 7.85 -3.08 24.69
CA GLU A 256 9.09 -3.31 23.93
C GLU A 256 8.94 -2.82 22.48
N ARG A 257 7.84 -3.19 21.81
CA ARG A 257 7.51 -2.74 20.46
C ARG A 257 7.23 -1.24 20.39
N ARG A 258 6.60 -0.67 21.44
CA ARG A 258 6.45 0.78 21.60
C ARG A 258 7.79 1.49 21.63
N ALA A 259 8.72 1.05 22.48
CA ALA A 259 10.05 1.66 22.60
C ALA A 259 10.80 1.60 21.27
N HIS A 260 10.68 0.49 20.52
CA HIS A 260 11.28 0.37 19.20
C HIS A 260 10.69 1.39 18.21
N LEU A 261 9.37 1.52 18.15
CA LEU A 261 8.70 2.47 17.26
C LEU A 261 9.02 3.93 17.62
N VAL A 262 9.09 4.25 18.92
CA VAL A 262 9.51 5.58 19.43
C VAL A 262 10.91 5.92 18.95
N ARG A 263 11.88 5.00 19.11
CA ARG A 263 13.27 5.21 18.66
C ARG A 263 13.31 5.49 17.16
N ARG A 264 12.68 4.64 16.34
CA ARG A 264 12.63 4.80 14.89
C ARG A 264 11.94 6.09 14.45
N SER A 265 10.88 6.50 15.16
CA SER A 265 10.18 7.76 14.89
C SER A 265 11.06 8.98 15.20
N GLY A 266 11.89 8.92 16.24
CA GLY A 266 12.81 9.99 16.64
C GLY A 266 13.97 10.20 15.65
N GLU A 267 14.29 9.22 14.81
CA GLU A 267 15.30 9.31 13.74
C GLU A 267 14.78 10.02 12.48
N LEU A 268 13.46 10.23 12.38
CA LEU A 268 12.83 10.79 11.19
C LEU A 268 12.73 12.32 11.29
N PRO A 269 12.82 13.02 10.16
CA PRO A 269 12.63 14.47 10.11
C PRO A 269 11.25 14.92 10.62
N GLN A 270 10.22 14.09 10.38
CA GLN A 270 8.86 14.35 10.82
C GLN A 270 8.04 13.06 10.96
N ALA A 271 7.32 12.96 12.08
CA ALA A 271 6.28 11.97 12.31
C ALA A 271 5.03 12.67 12.87
N ILE A 272 3.85 12.16 12.55
CA ILE A 272 2.59 12.59 13.15
C ILE A 272 2.00 11.39 13.87
N VAL A 273 1.72 11.56 15.16
CA VAL A 273 1.17 10.54 16.03
C VAL A 273 -0.19 11.00 16.53
N THR A 274 -1.21 10.15 16.40
CA THR A 274 -2.48 10.34 17.08
C THR A 274 -2.63 9.32 18.20
N THR A 275 -3.24 9.72 19.30
CA THR A 275 -3.59 8.83 20.42
C THR A 275 -4.78 9.37 21.16
N THR A 276 -5.55 8.48 21.76
CA THR A 276 -6.63 8.80 22.72
C THR A 276 -6.15 8.83 24.17
N THR A 277 -4.97 8.28 24.44
CA THR A 277 -4.36 8.12 25.78
C THR A 277 -2.90 8.64 25.74
N PRO A 278 -2.69 9.96 25.85
CA PRO A 278 -1.34 10.52 25.84
C PRO A 278 -0.42 9.96 26.93
N GLU A 279 -1.00 9.48 28.04
CA GLU A 279 -0.33 8.87 29.18
C GLU A 279 0.38 7.56 28.83
N ASP A 280 -0.07 6.89 27.78
CA ASP A 280 0.53 5.67 27.27
C ASP A 280 1.77 5.92 26.36
N LEU A 281 2.01 7.17 26.00
CA LEU A 281 3.18 7.54 25.19
C LEU A 281 4.44 7.61 26.06
N ASP A 282 5.58 7.30 25.43
CA ASP A 282 6.87 7.45 26.07
C ASP A 282 7.10 8.94 26.42
N PRO A 283 7.47 9.28 27.69
CA PRO A 283 7.72 10.66 28.09
C PRO A 283 8.77 11.38 27.24
N ALA A 284 9.78 10.66 26.72
CA ALA A 284 10.79 11.25 25.84
C ALA A 284 10.20 11.63 24.47
N LEU A 285 9.27 10.83 23.94
CA LEU A 285 8.54 11.16 22.71
C LEU A 285 7.67 12.42 22.92
N VAL A 286 6.95 12.47 24.03
CA VAL A 286 6.10 13.62 24.38
C VAL A 286 6.94 14.89 24.52
N ALA A 287 8.06 14.84 25.24
CA ALA A 287 8.96 15.98 25.46
C ALA A 287 9.60 16.47 24.14
N ALA A 288 9.84 15.59 23.17
CA ALA A 288 10.40 15.95 21.86
C ALA A 288 9.33 16.42 20.86
N SER A 289 8.05 16.39 21.24
CA SER A 289 6.92 16.60 20.32
C SER A 289 6.23 17.96 20.54
N THR A 290 5.57 18.45 19.51
CA THR A 290 4.57 19.52 19.64
C THR A 290 3.20 18.88 19.81
N LEU A 291 2.55 19.14 20.94
CA LEU A 291 1.28 18.55 21.29
C LEU A 291 0.11 19.39 20.75
N TRP A 292 -0.88 18.70 20.20
CA TRP A 292 -2.12 19.28 19.72
C TRP A 292 -3.31 18.52 20.29
N ARG A 293 -4.30 19.24 20.80
CA ARG A 293 -5.59 18.66 21.24
C ARG A 293 -6.63 18.87 20.17
N VAL A 294 -7.36 17.81 19.86
CA VAL A 294 -8.50 17.85 18.92
C VAL A 294 -9.77 17.58 19.70
N GLU A 295 -10.65 18.57 19.79
CA GLU A 295 -11.89 18.49 20.55
C GLU A 295 -13.03 19.14 19.78
N SER A 296 -14.13 18.40 19.55
CA SER A 296 -15.31 18.90 18.81
C SER A 296 -14.98 19.52 17.45
N GLY A 297 -13.95 19.00 16.74
CA GLY A 297 -13.49 19.51 15.45
C GLY A 297 -12.61 20.76 15.52
N GLN A 298 -12.24 21.22 16.70
CA GLN A 298 -11.26 22.28 16.92
C GLN A 298 -9.89 21.68 17.25
N VAL A 299 -8.85 22.30 16.71
CA VAL A 299 -7.44 21.90 16.94
C VAL A 299 -6.77 23.04 17.68
N THR A 300 -6.28 22.75 18.89
CA THR A 300 -5.57 23.72 19.74
C THR A 300 -4.20 23.18 20.09
N ARG A 301 -3.19 24.06 20.13
CA ARG A 301 -1.87 23.69 20.63
C ARG A 301 -1.96 23.50 22.14
N SER A 302 -1.48 22.36 22.63
CA SER A 302 -1.34 22.12 24.07
C SER A 302 0.05 22.58 24.49
N GLU A 303 0.15 23.36 25.56
CA GLU A 303 1.43 23.57 26.23
C GLU A 303 1.73 22.31 27.04
N ALA A 304 2.94 21.76 26.92
CA ALA A 304 3.39 20.69 27.80
C ALA A 304 3.48 21.24 29.22
N GLU A 305 2.68 20.70 30.15
CA GLU A 305 2.83 20.95 31.56
C GLU A 305 4.09 20.27 32.12
#